data_de854cca81b2934493acfa344f34999f
#
_entry.id   de854cca81b2934493acfa344f34999f
#
_cell.length_a   1.000
_cell.length_b   1.000
_cell.length_c   1.000
_cell.angle_alpha   90.00
_cell.angle_beta   90.00
_cell.angle_gamma   90.00
#
_symmetry.space_group_name_H-M   'P 1'
#
loop_
_entity.id
_entity.type
_entity.pdbx_description
1 polymer ?
#
loop_
_entity_poly.entity_id
_entity_poly.type
_entity_poly.pdbx_seq_one_letter_code
_entity_poly.pdbx_strand_id
1 'polypeptide(L)'
;MTTKPFFREAFKRTRCIIPASGYYEWQDMPDGKQPHFFTRVDGQVISFAGLWDEWKDRTSGETVKSCTMIITEPNAMVAEVHDRMPWCSSRTSLRRGLRMKPAWRF
;
A
#
# COMPACT_ATOMS: atom_id res chain seq x y z
N MET A 1 9.08 -12.06 -2.12
CA MET A 1 9.04 -11.51 -0.76
C MET A 1 9.50 -12.51 0.29
N THR A 2 9.07 -13.76 0.22
CA THR A 2 9.47 -14.81 1.17
C THR A 2 10.94 -15.25 1.04
N THR A 3 11.62 -14.84 -0.04
CA THR A 3 13.01 -15.20 -0.30
C THR A 3 14.03 -14.34 0.47
N LYS A 4 13.62 -13.17 0.95
CA LYS A 4 14.49 -12.30 1.75
C LYS A 4 14.43 -12.74 3.22
N PRO A 5 15.56 -13.09 3.85
CA PRO A 5 15.56 -13.53 5.26
C PRO A 5 14.94 -12.49 6.19
N PHE A 6 15.11 -11.21 5.89
CA PHE A 6 14.59 -10.09 6.65
C PHE A 6 13.05 -10.13 6.77
N PHE A 7 12.35 -10.47 5.68
CA PHE A 7 10.89 -10.51 5.69
C PHE A 7 10.33 -11.89 6.05
N ARG A 8 11.15 -12.92 6.06
CA ARG A 8 10.69 -14.30 6.25
C ARG A 8 10.04 -14.52 7.61
N GLU A 9 10.65 -14.03 8.68
CA GLU A 9 10.10 -14.16 10.02
C GLU A 9 8.84 -13.32 10.20
N ALA A 10 8.85 -12.08 9.71
CA ALA A 10 7.67 -11.21 9.75
C ALA A 10 6.51 -11.82 8.96
N PHE A 11 6.78 -12.43 7.81
CA PHE A 11 5.75 -13.10 7.02
C PHE A 11 5.13 -14.29 7.75
N LYS A 12 5.90 -14.99 8.56
CA LYS A 12 5.41 -16.13 9.34
C LYS A 12 4.65 -15.72 10.60
N ARG A 13 5.10 -14.67 11.28
CA ARG A 13 4.69 -14.37 12.66
C ARG A 13 3.95 -13.05 12.83
N THR A 14 4.27 -12.07 12.00
CA THR A 14 3.80 -10.69 12.23
C THR A 14 3.09 -10.14 10.99
N ARG A 15 2.12 -10.90 10.51
CA ARG A 15 1.21 -10.45 9.46
C ARG A 15 0.17 -9.52 10.06
N CYS A 16 -0.24 -8.52 9.30
CA CYS A 16 -1.26 -7.59 9.74
C CYS A 16 -2.15 -7.16 8.57
N ILE A 17 -3.25 -6.53 8.92
CA ILE A 17 -4.15 -5.91 7.95
C ILE A 17 -4.07 -4.41 8.17
N ILE A 18 -3.87 -3.67 7.08
CA ILE A 18 -3.82 -2.21 7.10
C ILE A 18 -5.09 -1.70 6.43
N PRO A 19 -6.07 -1.18 7.20
CA PRO A 19 -7.29 -0.64 6.63
C PRO A 19 -7.07 0.74 6.04
N ALA A 20 -7.69 1.00 4.89
CA ALA A 20 -7.60 2.30 4.24
C ALA A 20 -8.87 2.58 3.45
N SER A 21 -9.24 3.85 3.34
CA SER A 21 -10.36 4.28 2.50
C SER A 21 -10.00 4.27 1.02
N GLY A 22 -8.73 4.30 0.72
CA GLY A 22 -8.19 4.27 -0.64
C GLY A 22 -6.70 4.50 -0.61
N TYR A 23 -6.09 4.57 -1.78
CA TYR A 23 -4.66 4.89 -1.87
C TYR A 23 -4.35 5.65 -3.13
N TYR A 24 -3.26 6.41 -3.09
CA TYR A 24 -2.78 7.19 -4.22
C TYR A 24 -1.65 6.47 -4.92
N GLU A 25 -1.59 6.62 -6.24
CA GLU A 25 -0.47 6.21 -7.06
C GLU A 25 -0.25 7.25 -8.15
N TRP A 26 1.01 7.46 -8.53
CA TRP A 26 1.38 8.48 -9.50
C TRP A 26 1.75 7.83 -10.82
N GLN A 27 1.08 8.25 -11.88
CA GLN A 27 1.39 7.84 -13.23
C GLN A 27 2.44 8.78 -13.82
N ASP A 28 3.49 8.23 -14.42
CA ASP A 28 4.46 9.02 -15.16
C ASP A 28 3.85 9.50 -16.47
N MET A 29 3.88 10.81 -16.67
CA MET A 29 3.36 11.48 -17.85
C MET A 29 4.49 12.33 -18.49
N PRO A 30 4.38 12.68 -19.79
CA PRO A 30 5.42 13.50 -20.43
C PRO A 30 5.71 14.83 -19.77
N ASP A 31 4.69 15.41 -19.12
CA ASP A 31 4.76 16.72 -18.45
C ASP A 31 4.86 16.63 -16.92
N GLY A 32 5.09 15.44 -16.38
CA GLY A 32 5.24 15.22 -14.94
C GLY A 32 4.47 14.01 -14.45
N LYS A 33 4.04 14.05 -13.19
CA LYS A 33 3.32 12.93 -12.57
C LYS A 33 1.86 13.27 -12.35
N GLN A 34 0.98 12.34 -12.72
CA GLN A 34 -0.46 12.46 -12.52
C GLN A 34 -0.88 11.54 -11.37
N PRO A 35 -1.40 12.10 -10.26
CA PRO A 35 -1.92 11.26 -9.17
C PRO A 35 -3.27 10.65 -9.53
N HIS A 36 -3.46 9.42 -9.09
CA HIS A 36 -4.73 8.69 -9.18
C HIS A 36 -5.08 8.17 -7.80
N PHE A 37 -6.35 8.20 -7.47
CA PHE A 37 -6.85 7.69 -6.19
C PHE A 37 -7.70 6.44 -6.45
N PHE A 38 -7.29 5.34 -5.84
CA PHE A 38 -7.97 4.05 -5.99
C PHE A 38 -8.81 3.76 -4.75
N THR A 39 -10.07 3.38 -4.97
CA THR A 39 -11.00 3.01 -3.91
C THR A 39 -11.68 1.69 -4.27
N ARG A 40 -12.30 1.05 -3.29
CA ARG A 40 -13.19 -0.08 -3.58
C ARG A 40 -14.43 0.41 -4.31
N VAL A 41 -14.92 -0.42 -5.22
CA VAL A 41 -16.13 -0.11 -6.01
C VAL A 41 -17.35 0.07 -5.12
N ASP A 42 -17.42 -0.69 -4.02
CA ASP A 42 -18.53 -0.63 -3.07
C ASP A 42 -18.41 0.47 -2.02
N GLY A 43 -17.33 1.27 -2.08
CA GLY A 43 -17.09 2.35 -1.11
C GLY A 43 -16.64 1.89 0.27
N GLN A 44 -16.42 0.59 0.46
CA GLN A 44 -15.96 0.04 1.72
C GLN A 44 -14.46 0.23 1.92
N VAL A 45 -14.00 -0.02 3.14
CA VAL A 45 -12.59 0.05 3.48
C VAL A 45 -11.80 -1.04 2.74
N ILE A 46 -10.64 -0.68 2.20
CA ILE A 46 -9.71 -1.64 1.63
C ILE A 46 -8.90 -2.26 2.77
N SER A 47 -8.69 -3.58 2.70
CA SER A 47 -7.83 -4.29 3.64
C SER A 47 -6.55 -4.69 2.93
N PHE A 48 -5.47 -3.96 3.18
CA PHE A 48 -4.16 -4.30 2.63
C PHE A 48 -3.47 -5.34 3.50
N ALA A 49 -2.78 -6.26 2.86
CA ALA A 49 -1.89 -7.17 3.57
C ALA A 49 -0.61 -6.43 3.96
N GLY A 50 -0.19 -6.61 5.19
CA GLY A 50 1.01 -6.00 5.70
C GLY A 50 1.79 -6.93 6.62
N LEU A 51 2.98 -6.49 6.92
CA LEU A 51 3.86 -7.10 7.92
C LEU A 51 4.23 -6.02 8.93
N TRP A 52 4.40 -6.42 10.18
CA TRP A 52 4.85 -5.48 11.19
C TRP A 52 6.07 -6.03 11.92
N ASP A 53 6.82 -5.14 12.51
CA ASP A 53 7.99 -5.50 13.31
C ASP A 53 8.16 -4.46 14.40
N GLU A 54 8.91 -4.84 15.42
CA GLU A 54 9.28 -3.91 16.48
C GLU A 54 10.77 -3.98 16.73
N TRP A 55 11.33 -2.85 17.10
CA TRP A 55 12.73 -2.74 17.45
C TRP A 55 12.88 -1.75 18.59
N LYS A 56 13.94 -1.91 19.33
CA LYS A 56 14.25 -1.03 20.45
C LYS A 56 15.22 0.04 20.02
N ASP A 57 14.81 1.30 20.21
CA ASP A 57 15.71 2.42 19.96
C ASP A 57 16.81 2.44 21.01
N ARG A 58 18.05 2.33 20.57
CA ARG A 58 19.21 2.30 21.45
C ARG A 58 19.44 3.61 22.16
N THR A 59 19.00 4.72 21.60
CA THR A 59 19.17 6.04 22.18
C THR A 59 18.16 6.35 23.27
N SER A 60 16.87 6.12 22.98
CA SER A 60 15.78 6.43 23.92
C SER A 60 15.38 5.25 24.80
N GLY A 61 15.71 4.02 24.39
CA GLY A 61 15.25 2.79 25.04
C GLY A 61 13.81 2.44 24.75
N GLU A 62 13.12 3.22 23.91
CA GLU A 62 11.73 2.98 23.54
C GLU A 62 11.61 1.87 22.51
N THR A 63 10.50 1.13 22.58
CA THR A 63 10.12 0.15 21.56
C THR A 63 9.36 0.86 20.45
N VAL A 64 9.85 0.73 19.22
CA VAL A 64 9.21 1.30 18.04
C VAL A 64 8.58 0.16 17.24
N LYS A 65 7.30 0.30 16.92
CA LYS A 65 6.58 -0.61 16.03
C LYS A 65 6.43 0.04 14.67
N SER A 66 6.70 -0.72 13.62
CA SER A 66 6.56 -0.27 12.24
C SER A 66 5.87 -1.33 11.42
N CYS A 67 5.26 -0.93 10.33
CA CYS A 67 4.63 -1.86 9.41
C CYS A 67 4.96 -1.48 7.96
N THR A 68 4.83 -2.45 7.09
CA THR A 68 4.99 -2.26 5.65
C THR A 68 3.89 -3.00 4.92
N MET A 69 3.47 -2.46 3.79
CA MET A 69 2.51 -3.12 2.92
C MET A 69 3.21 -4.12 2.02
N ILE A 70 2.56 -5.26 1.79
CA ILE A 70 2.99 -6.22 0.79
C ILE A 70 2.55 -5.70 -0.57
N ILE A 71 3.48 -5.63 -1.51
CA ILE A 71 3.21 -5.21 -2.88
C ILE A 71 3.23 -6.41 -3.81
N THR A 72 2.47 -6.31 -4.89
CA THR A 72 2.34 -7.37 -5.89
C THR A 72 2.24 -6.78 -7.29
N GLU A 73 2.11 -7.64 -8.28
CA GLU A 73 1.84 -7.19 -9.65
C GLU A 73 0.48 -6.50 -9.73
N PRO A 74 0.37 -5.44 -10.54
CA PRO A 74 -0.88 -4.70 -10.63
C PRO A 74 -1.94 -5.50 -11.42
N ASN A 75 -3.22 -5.28 -11.08
CA ASN A 75 -4.30 -5.70 -11.95
C ASN A 75 -4.33 -4.82 -13.21
N ALA A 76 -5.19 -5.16 -14.18
CA ALA A 76 -5.23 -4.46 -15.47
C ALA A 76 -5.46 -2.95 -15.34
N MET A 77 -6.30 -2.54 -14.40
CA MET A 77 -6.62 -1.12 -14.19
C MET A 77 -5.44 -0.36 -13.57
N VAL A 78 -4.81 -0.92 -12.54
CA VAL A 78 -3.68 -0.28 -11.87
C VAL A 78 -2.43 -0.30 -12.76
N ALA A 79 -2.29 -1.31 -13.62
CA ALA A 79 -1.16 -1.41 -14.54
C ALA A 79 -1.07 -0.23 -15.51
N GLU A 80 -2.18 0.44 -15.81
CA GLU A 80 -2.18 1.66 -16.62
C GLU A 80 -1.49 2.84 -15.92
N VAL A 81 -1.36 2.79 -14.61
CA VAL A 81 -0.85 3.89 -13.78
C VAL A 81 0.52 3.55 -13.22
N HIS A 82 0.70 2.35 -12.71
CA HIS A 82 1.92 1.95 -12.00
C HIS A 82 2.20 0.47 -12.18
N ASP A 83 3.46 0.05 -11.98
CA ASP A 83 3.91 -1.33 -12.19
C ASP A 83 3.76 -2.21 -10.94
N ARG A 84 3.27 -1.67 -9.84
CA ARG A 84 3.03 -2.38 -8.58
C ARG A 84 1.73 -1.91 -7.95
N MET A 85 1.15 -2.75 -7.12
CA MET A 85 0.01 -2.37 -6.28
C MET A 85 0.10 -3.03 -4.91
N PRO A 86 -0.51 -2.45 -3.87
CA PRO A 86 -0.63 -3.14 -2.58
C PRO A 86 -1.48 -4.41 -2.72
N TRP A 87 -1.07 -5.46 -2.03
CA TRP A 87 -1.85 -6.69 -1.99
C TRP A 87 -3.10 -6.45 -1.14
N CYS A 88 -4.26 -6.58 -1.76
CA CYS A 88 -5.55 -6.44 -1.09
C CYS A 88 -6.13 -7.82 -0.79
N SER A 89 -7.00 -7.89 0.21
CA SER A 89 -7.74 -9.13 0.49
C SER A 89 -8.51 -9.56 -0.76
N SER A 90 -8.65 -10.88 -0.93
CA SER A 90 -9.26 -11.46 -2.11
C SER A 90 -10.62 -10.85 -2.43
N ARG A 91 -10.92 -10.72 -3.72
CA ARG A 91 -12.17 -10.20 -4.26
C ARG A 91 -12.37 -8.69 -4.07
N THR A 92 -11.34 -7.95 -3.71
CA THR A 92 -11.45 -6.49 -3.69
C THR A 92 -11.44 -5.96 -5.12
N SER A 93 -12.55 -5.37 -5.56
CA SER A 93 -12.60 -4.63 -6.82
C SER A 93 -12.28 -3.17 -6.54
N LEU A 94 -11.29 -2.65 -7.24
CA LEU A 94 -10.86 -1.27 -7.12
C LEU A 94 -11.46 -0.42 -8.23
N ARG A 95 -11.69 0.84 -7.94
CA ARG A 95 -12.12 1.86 -8.87
C ARG A 95 -11.09 2.99 -8.86
N ARG A 96 -10.72 3.43 -10.05
CA ARG A 96 -9.88 4.62 -10.19
C ARG A 96 -10.77 5.85 -10.06
N GLY A 97 -10.49 6.66 -9.06
CA GLY A 97 -11.20 7.93 -8.86
C GLY A 97 -10.86 8.94 -9.94
N LEU A 98 -11.84 9.78 -10.24
CA LEU A 98 -11.65 10.92 -11.10
C LEU A 98 -10.65 11.88 -10.44
N ARG A 99 -9.86 12.55 -11.31
CA ARG A 99 -8.86 13.58 -10.97
C ARG A 99 -9.04 14.18 -9.60
N MET A 100 -8.31 13.72 -8.62
CA MET A 100 -8.20 14.46 -7.38
C MET A 100 -7.05 15.45 -7.50
N LYS A 101 -7.32 16.68 -7.16
CA LYS A 101 -6.25 17.65 -6.94
C LYS A 101 -5.32 17.09 -5.87
N PRO A 102 -4.00 17.24 -6.03
CA PRO A 102 -3.10 16.80 -4.98
C PRO A 102 -3.53 17.35 -3.63
N ALA A 103 -3.57 16.49 -2.63
CA ALA A 103 -4.04 16.86 -1.30
C ALA A 103 -3.18 17.94 -0.64
N TRP A 104 -2.00 18.23 -1.17
CA TRP A 104 -1.10 19.26 -0.68
C TRP A 104 -1.27 20.64 -1.34
N ARG A 105 -2.20 20.78 -2.27
CA ARG A 105 -2.57 22.11 -2.75
C ARG A 105 -3.60 22.70 -1.78
N PHE A 106 -3.06 23.25 -0.76
CA PHE A 106 -3.85 24.11 0.11
C PHE A 106 -3.99 25.49 -0.52
#